data_5a038cfd7ce2f0dd99f7aced8bb4e2f7
#
_entry.id   5a038cfd7ce2f0dd99f7aced8bb4e2f7
#
_cell.length_a   1.000
_cell.length_b   1.000
_cell.length_c   1.000
_cell.angle_alpha   90.00
_cell.angle_beta   90.00
_cell.angle_gamma   90.00
#
_symmetry.space_group_name_H-M   'P 1'
#
loop_
_entity.id
_entity.type
_entity.pdbx_description
1 polymer ?
#
loop_
_entity_poly.entity_id
_entity_poly.type
_entity_poly.pdbx_seq_one_letter_code
_entity_poly.pdbx_strand_id
1 'polypeptide(L)'
;MKNLLKSRVQNFWLFTKDKEVQALVIGYDYVTGNLIAQLGTKRALLAPEDITIYQKKNVLDEEIHRLLGSKITCNIIGKNEDDILISRKAVMQKRIEKYNKGDIVEATVVSASNKALFLEFDEGLSGIMYTNQLTSSKVKKPLDLYEIGDKIKCVITKKKEDEGYFELSRVALYKTVTLKVERGHTLLCKITKKLDDSTGYFVEVLSNPLYSGIFDLNQYNYKHNYRVGEILNLKVVDVTDNKHLRLRTLHTNKEVL
;
A
#
# COMPACT_ATOMS: atom_id res chain seq x y z
N MET A 1 -22.58 -49.51 -1.92
CA MET A 1 -22.71 -48.12 -2.30
C MET A 1 -22.12 -47.11 -1.28
N LYS A 2 -22.31 -47.26 0.03
CA LYS A 2 -21.76 -46.33 1.07
C LYS A 2 -20.22 -46.27 1.10
N ASN A 3 -19.50 -47.34 0.78
CA ASN A 3 -18.02 -47.35 0.80
C ASN A 3 -17.37 -46.65 -0.41
N LEU A 4 -18.03 -46.65 -1.56
CA LEU A 4 -17.56 -45.93 -2.77
C LEU A 4 -17.71 -44.44 -2.66
N LEU A 5 -18.74 -43.95 -1.96
CA LEU A 5 -18.94 -42.53 -1.70
C LEU A 5 -17.92 -41.99 -0.67
N LYS A 6 -17.60 -42.78 0.37
CA LYS A 6 -16.54 -42.40 1.34
C LYS A 6 -15.16 -42.31 0.68
N SER A 7 -14.81 -43.24 -0.21
CA SER A 7 -13.52 -43.23 -0.91
C SER A 7 -13.41 -42.06 -1.91
N ARG A 8 -14.50 -41.70 -2.61
CA ARG A 8 -14.52 -40.50 -3.49
C ARG A 8 -14.41 -39.19 -2.73
N VAL A 9 -15.03 -39.11 -1.56
CA VAL A 9 -14.92 -37.92 -0.70
C VAL A 9 -13.51 -37.78 -0.11
N GLN A 10 -12.91 -38.90 0.38
CA GLN A 10 -11.52 -38.88 0.85
C GLN A 10 -10.54 -38.54 -0.27
N ASN A 11 -10.71 -39.06 -1.47
CA ASN A 11 -9.85 -38.72 -2.61
C ASN A 11 -9.98 -37.25 -3.05
N PHE A 12 -11.18 -36.67 -2.99
CA PHE A 12 -11.36 -35.25 -3.28
C PHE A 12 -10.55 -34.36 -2.29
N TRP A 13 -10.49 -34.74 -1.02
CA TRP A 13 -9.72 -34.04 0.02
C TRP A 13 -8.20 -34.14 -0.19
N LEU A 14 -7.68 -35.26 -0.62
CA LEU A 14 -6.27 -35.44 -0.94
C LEU A 14 -5.83 -34.59 -2.12
N PHE A 15 -6.71 -34.33 -3.08
CA PHE A 15 -6.43 -33.46 -4.24
C PHE A 15 -6.59 -31.99 -3.99
N THR A 16 -7.27 -31.57 -2.90
CA THR A 16 -7.54 -30.14 -2.60
C THR A 16 -6.76 -29.64 -1.40
N LYS A 17 -6.11 -30.52 -0.64
CA LYS A 17 -5.23 -30.12 0.46
C LYS A 17 -4.11 -29.26 -0.10
N ASP A 18 -3.90 -28.08 0.50
CA ASP A 18 -2.92 -27.08 0.09
C ASP A 18 -3.19 -26.34 -1.24
N LYS A 19 -4.31 -26.56 -1.90
CA LYS A 19 -4.70 -25.80 -3.08
C LYS A 19 -5.35 -24.49 -2.67
N GLU A 20 -4.88 -23.38 -3.24
CA GLU A 20 -5.51 -22.07 -3.08
C GLU A 20 -6.89 -22.07 -3.74
N VAL A 21 -7.88 -21.61 -3.00
CA VAL A 21 -9.27 -21.46 -3.44
C VAL A 21 -9.81 -20.09 -3.08
N GLN A 22 -10.83 -19.63 -3.80
CA GLN A 22 -11.50 -18.37 -3.54
C GLN A 22 -12.79 -18.62 -2.74
N ALA A 23 -12.95 -17.91 -1.62
CA ALA A 23 -14.15 -17.95 -0.80
C ALA A 23 -14.70 -16.52 -0.59
N LEU A 24 -16.04 -16.39 -0.57
CA LEU A 24 -16.71 -15.14 -0.25
C LEU A 24 -17.05 -15.12 1.23
N VAL A 25 -16.56 -14.17 1.99
CA VAL A 25 -16.89 -13.98 3.41
C VAL A 25 -18.29 -13.37 3.50
N ILE A 26 -19.24 -14.10 4.10
CA ILE A 26 -20.66 -13.73 4.13
C ILE A 26 -21.18 -13.37 5.53
N GLY A 27 -20.39 -13.61 6.58
CA GLY A 27 -20.81 -13.32 7.94
C GLY A 27 -19.74 -13.57 8.99
N TYR A 28 -20.10 -13.25 10.22
CA TYR A 28 -19.27 -13.44 11.41
C TYR A 28 -20.13 -14.08 12.52
N ASP A 29 -19.65 -15.13 13.12
CA ASP A 29 -20.26 -15.80 14.26
C ASP A 29 -19.69 -15.23 15.56
N TYR A 30 -20.45 -14.40 16.24
CA TYR A 30 -20.05 -13.76 17.50
C TYR A 30 -19.86 -14.73 18.67
N VAL A 31 -20.41 -15.96 18.58
CA VAL A 31 -20.28 -16.97 19.63
C VAL A 31 -18.95 -17.71 19.54
N THR A 32 -18.60 -18.13 18.32
CA THR A 32 -17.37 -18.91 18.04
C THR A 32 -16.20 -18.03 17.61
N GLY A 33 -16.45 -16.78 17.19
CA GLY A 33 -15.46 -15.89 16.62
C GLY A 33 -15.05 -16.23 15.19
N ASN A 34 -15.73 -17.18 14.54
CA ASN A 34 -15.41 -17.62 13.20
C ASN A 34 -15.99 -16.67 12.14
N LEU A 35 -15.23 -16.42 11.07
CA LEU A 35 -15.80 -15.88 9.84
C LEU A 35 -16.49 -17.00 9.07
N ILE A 36 -17.71 -16.72 8.60
CA ILE A 36 -18.50 -17.62 7.77
C ILE A 36 -18.25 -17.22 6.32
N ALA A 37 -17.84 -18.19 5.50
CA ALA A 37 -17.56 -17.97 4.09
C ALA A 37 -18.33 -18.95 3.20
N GLN A 38 -18.52 -18.57 1.95
CA GLN A 38 -19.11 -19.38 0.91
C GLN A 38 -18.02 -19.81 -0.08
N LEU A 39 -17.87 -21.13 -0.23
CA LEU A 39 -16.96 -21.77 -1.18
C LEU A 39 -17.79 -22.54 -2.22
N GLY A 40 -18.07 -21.88 -3.35
CA GLY A 40 -19.05 -22.39 -4.32
C GLY A 40 -20.44 -22.47 -3.68
N THR A 41 -21.01 -23.66 -3.58
CA THR A 41 -22.32 -23.89 -2.92
C THR A 41 -22.21 -24.36 -1.47
N LYS A 42 -20.98 -24.49 -0.94
CA LYS A 42 -20.73 -25.01 0.40
C LYS A 42 -20.39 -23.91 1.38
N ARG A 43 -20.79 -24.11 2.64
CA ARG A 43 -20.38 -23.28 3.76
C ARG A 43 -18.94 -23.62 4.15
N ALA A 44 -18.17 -22.59 4.48
CA ALA A 44 -16.81 -22.71 4.99
C ALA A 44 -16.65 -21.88 6.24
N LEU A 45 -15.78 -22.32 7.15
CA LEU A 45 -15.46 -21.64 8.39
C LEU A 45 -13.98 -21.26 8.39
N LEU A 46 -13.72 -20.02 8.77
CA LEU A 46 -12.39 -19.45 8.95
C LEU A 46 -12.23 -19.07 10.42
N ALA A 47 -11.47 -19.87 11.15
CA ALA A 47 -11.23 -19.66 12.58
C ALA A 47 -10.39 -18.39 12.82
N PRO A 48 -10.51 -17.71 13.99
CA PRO A 48 -9.75 -16.51 14.31
C PRO A 48 -8.23 -16.64 14.11
N GLU A 49 -7.67 -17.77 14.49
CA GLU A 49 -6.24 -18.11 14.35
C GLU A 49 -5.81 -18.33 12.90
N ASP A 50 -6.75 -18.54 11.99
CA ASP A 50 -6.55 -18.80 10.56
C ASP A 50 -6.85 -17.59 9.66
N ILE A 51 -7.39 -16.50 10.23
CA ILE A 51 -7.74 -15.27 9.48
C ILE A 51 -6.48 -14.60 8.94
N THR A 52 -5.48 -14.43 9.81
CA THR A 52 -4.27 -13.67 9.47
C THR A 52 -3.06 -14.18 10.27
N ILE A 53 -1.87 -13.89 9.76
CA ILE A 53 -0.62 -14.09 10.51
C ILE A 53 -0.45 -13.09 11.67
N TYR A 54 -1.20 -11.99 11.66
CA TYR A 54 -1.13 -10.90 12.65
C TYR A 54 -2.09 -11.19 13.80
N GLN A 55 -1.59 -11.76 14.88
CA GLN A 55 -2.41 -12.25 16.01
C GLN A 55 -2.67 -11.20 17.11
N LYS A 56 -2.29 -9.93 16.92
CA LYS A 56 -2.64 -8.85 17.86
C LYS A 56 -4.15 -8.58 17.77
N LYS A 57 -4.83 -8.52 18.91
CA LYS A 57 -6.31 -8.44 18.99
C LYS A 57 -6.89 -7.30 18.15
N ASN A 58 -6.35 -6.09 18.25
CA ASN A 58 -6.82 -4.93 17.48
C ASN A 58 -6.65 -5.12 15.97
N VAL A 59 -5.56 -5.76 15.53
CA VAL A 59 -5.33 -6.06 14.11
C VAL A 59 -6.30 -7.13 13.62
N LEU A 60 -6.58 -8.13 14.44
CA LEU A 60 -7.54 -9.18 14.10
C LEU A 60 -8.96 -8.62 13.97
N ASP A 61 -9.38 -7.74 14.88
CA ASP A 61 -10.70 -7.10 14.81
C ASP A 61 -10.83 -6.24 13.54
N GLU A 62 -9.82 -5.46 13.18
CA GLU A 62 -9.79 -4.69 11.92
C GLU A 62 -9.86 -5.60 10.69
N GLU A 63 -9.11 -6.70 10.66
CA GLU A 63 -9.15 -7.68 9.57
C GLU A 63 -10.52 -8.34 9.43
N ILE A 64 -11.17 -8.73 10.53
CA ILE A 64 -12.53 -9.29 10.51
C ILE A 64 -13.49 -8.33 9.81
N HIS A 65 -13.50 -7.05 10.22
CA HIS A 65 -14.37 -6.04 9.62
C HIS A 65 -14.07 -5.82 8.14
N ARG A 66 -12.80 -5.78 7.76
CA ARG A 66 -12.35 -5.57 6.38
C ARG A 66 -12.72 -6.72 5.45
N LEU A 67 -12.71 -7.95 5.97
CA LEU A 67 -12.98 -9.15 5.18
C LEU A 67 -14.46 -9.41 4.95
N LEU A 68 -15.36 -8.86 5.76
CA LEU A 68 -16.81 -9.04 5.57
C LEU A 68 -17.25 -8.52 4.18
N GLY A 69 -17.95 -9.37 3.43
CA GLY A 69 -18.41 -9.07 2.07
C GLY A 69 -17.33 -9.20 0.99
N SER A 70 -16.07 -9.50 1.36
CA SER A 70 -14.97 -9.62 0.40
C SER A 70 -14.73 -11.07 -0.07
N LYS A 71 -14.12 -11.22 -1.26
CA LYS A 71 -13.55 -12.49 -1.70
C LYS A 71 -12.13 -12.62 -1.16
N ILE A 72 -11.83 -13.77 -0.58
CA ILE A 72 -10.53 -14.09 -0.02
C ILE A 72 -9.91 -15.32 -0.68
N THR A 73 -8.59 -15.32 -0.81
CA THR A 73 -7.83 -16.52 -1.16
C THR A 73 -7.47 -17.28 0.11
N CYS A 74 -7.76 -18.57 0.16
CA CYS A 74 -7.49 -19.41 1.31
C CYS A 74 -7.12 -20.84 0.89
N ASN A 75 -6.52 -21.60 1.81
CA ASN A 75 -6.32 -23.04 1.66
C ASN A 75 -7.42 -23.78 2.41
N ILE A 76 -7.79 -24.95 1.90
CA ILE A 76 -8.63 -25.88 2.62
C ILE A 76 -7.74 -26.67 3.58
N ILE A 77 -8.01 -26.57 4.89
CA ILE A 77 -7.22 -27.22 5.94
C ILE A 77 -7.92 -28.44 6.54
N GLY A 78 -9.24 -28.56 6.33
CA GLY A 78 -10.00 -29.68 6.86
C GLY A 78 -11.47 -29.64 6.50
N LYS A 79 -12.21 -30.55 7.10
CA LYS A 79 -13.67 -30.60 7.05
C LYS A 79 -14.21 -31.04 8.41
N ASN A 80 -15.20 -30.31 8.89
CA ASN A 80 -16.08 -30.71 9.98
C ASN A 80 -17.39 -31.24 9.35
N GLU A 81 -18.26 -31.88 10.09
CA GLU A 81 -19.46 -32.60 9.60
C GLU A 81 -20.10 -31.97 8.34
N ASP A 82 -20.48 -30.72 8.39
CA ASP A 82 -21.14 -29.98 7.29
C ASP A 82 -20.30 -28.86 6.71
N ASP A 83 -19.24 -28.40 7.40
CA ASP A 83 -18.46 -27.23 7.05
C ASP A 83 -17.06 -27.57 6.52
N ILE A 84 -16.57 -26.75 5.59
CA ILE A 84 -15.21 -26.79 5.11
C ILE A 84 -14.37 -25.86 6.00
N LEU A 85 -13.26 -26.33 6.56
CA LEU A 85 -12.34 -25.51 7.31
C LEU A 85 -11.31 -24.92 6.36
N ILE A 86 -11.16 -23.59 6.40
CA ILE A 86 -10.25 -22.84 5.52
C ILE A 86 -9.28 -21.99 6.34
N SER A 87 -8.09 -21.73 5.76
CA SER A 87 -7.07 -20.88 6.36
C SER A 87 -6.54 -19.88 5.33
N ARG A 88 -6.71 -18.59 5.61
CA ARG A 88 -6.07 -17.50 4.89
C ARG A 88 -4.63 -17.35 5.34
N LYS A 89 -4.36 -17.54 6.64
CA LYS A 89 -3.02 -17.53 7.23
C LYS A 89 -2.06 -18.47 6.51
N ALA A 90 -2.49 -19.69 6.16
CA ALA A 90 -1.66 -20.66 5.45
C ALA A 90 -1.22 -20.14 4.06
N VAL A 91 -2.08 -19.41 3.36
CA VAL A 91 -1.74 -18.73 2.09
C VAL A 91 -0.75 -17.61 2.33
N MET A 92 -0.99 -16.77 3.34
CA MET A 92 -0.10 -15.65 3.68
C MET A 92 1.30 -16.13 4.05
N GLN A 93 1.42 -17.21 4.82
CA GLN A 93 2.72 -17.81 5.19
C GLN A 93 3.51 -18.25 3.95
N LYS A 94 2.87 -18.97 3.01
CA LYS A 94 3.52 -19.36 1.75
C LYS A 94 3.94 -18.14 0.91
N ARG A 95 3.14 -17.08 0.90
CA ARG A 95 3.45 -15.87 0.14
C ARG A 95 4.58 -15.07 0.74
N ILE A 96 4.66 -14.97 2.08
CA ILE A 96 5.78 -14.32 2.75
C ILE A 96 7.12 -14.90 2.31
N GLU A 97 7.22 -16.23 2.16
CA GLU A 97 8.45 -16.90 1.77
C GLU A 97 8.94 -16.53 0.36
N LYS A 98 8.02 -16.10 -0.53
CA LYS A 98 8.37 -15.69 -1.90
C LYS A 98 9.11 -14.37 -1.97
N TYR A 99 8.93 -13.50 -0.98
CA TYR A 99 9.44 -12.14 -1.02
C TYR A 99 10.70 -11.95 -0.19
N ASN A 100 11.65 -11.25 -0.79
CA ASN A 100 12.94 -10.93 -0.20
C ASN A 100 13.21 -9.42 -0.21
N LYS A 101 14.18 -9.01 0.61
CA LYS A 101 14.71 -7.65 0.53
C LYS A 101 15.24 -7.35 -0.87
N GLY A 102 14.81 -6.23 -1.45
CA GLY A 102 15.17 -5.80 -2.79
C GLY A 102 14.06 -6.05 -3.83
N ASP A 103 13.10 -6.92 -3.54
CA ASP A 103 11.99 -7.17 -4.45
C ASP A 103 11.12 -5.93 -4.62
N ILE A 104 10.63 -5.75 -5.85
CA ILE A 104 9.73 -4.66 -6.22
C ILE A 104 8.31 -5.18 -6.18
N VAL A 105 7.45 -4.49 -5.44
CA VAL A 105 6.03 -4.79 -5.32
C VAL A 105 5.17 -3.58 -5.64
N GLU A 106 3.94 -3.82 -6.05
CA GLU A 106 2.89 -2.81 -6.10
C GLU A 106 1.96 -3.04 -4.90
N ALA A 107 1.86 -2.04 -4.02
CA ALA A 107 1.10 -2.13 -2.79
C ALA A 107 0.00 -1.06 -2.74
N THR A 108 -1.16 -1.43 -2.20
CA THR A 108 -2.33 -0.56 -2.07
C THR A 108 -2.36 0.08 -0.68
N VAL A 109 -2.62 1.37 -0.60
CA VAL A 109 -2.79 2.09 0.67
C VAL A 109 -4.10 1.65 1.32
N VAL A 110 -4.03 1.03 2.49
CA VAL A 110 -5.21 0.56 3.25
C VAL A 110 -5.54 1.45 4.45
N SER A 111 -4.54 2.05 5.05
CA SER A 111 -4.71 3.05 6.12
C SER A 111 -3.44 3.89 6.28
N ALA A 112 -3.47 4.88 7.18
CA ALA A 112 -2.31 5.71 7.47
C ALA A 112 -2.30 6.23 8.91
N SER A 113 -1.10 6.52 9.38
CA SER A 113 -0.84 7.33 10.57
C SER A 113 -0.23 8.68 10.18
N ASN A 114 0.08 9.52 11.16
CA ASN A 114 0.78 10.79 10.90
C ASN A 114 2.21 10.61 10.33
N LYS A 115 2.79 9.40 10.44
CA LYS A 115 4.21 9.14 10.11
C LYS A 115 4.42 8.03 9.08
N ALA A 116 3.37 7.27 8.74
CA ALA A 116 3.50 6.13 7.85
C ALA A 116 2.20 5.83 7.10
N LEU A 117 2.33 5.23 5.91
CA LEU A 117 1.26 4.52 5.22
C LEU A 117 1.30 3.05 5.61
N PHE A 118 0.13 2.46 5.83
CA PHE A 118 -0.06 1.03 5.92
C PHE A 118 -0.57 0.54 4.57
N LEU A 119 0.08 -0.47 4.04
CA LEU A 119 -0.07 -0.93 2.68
C LEU A 119 -0.37 -2.42 2.67
N GLU A 120 -1.08 -2.86 1.66
CA GLU A 120 -1.32 -4.28 1.40
C GLU A 120 -0.88 -4.64 -0.01
N PHE A 121 -0.24 -5.79 -0.17
CA PHE A 121 0.13 -6.36 -1.46
C PHE A 121 -0.03 -7.89 -1.43
N ASP A 122 -0.04 -8.51 -2.62
CA ASP A 122 -0.21 -9.96 -2.80
C ASP A 122 -1.32 -10.55 -1.90
N GLU A 123 -2.53 -9.94 -1.97
CA GLU A 123 -3.74 -10.43 -1.30
C GLU A 123 -3.59 -10.68 0.23
N GLY A 124 -3.07 -9.69 0.94
CA GLY A 124 -3.09 -9.69 2.40
C GLY A 124 -1.76 -9.55 3.09
N LEU A 125 -0.64 -9.46 2.36
CA LEU A 125 0.63 -9.16 2.98
C LEU A 125 0.71 -7.68 3.35
N SER A 126 0.98 -7.41 4.62
CA SER A 126 1.05 -6.04 5.14
C SER A 126 2.42 -5.42 4.96
N GLY A 127 2.43 -4.17 4.55
CA GLY A 127 3.61 -3.35 4.43
C GLY A 127 3.47 -2.03 5.18
N ILE A 128 4.58 -1.52 5.69
CA ILE A 128 4.66 -0.19 6.31
C ILE A 128 5.65 0.65 5.51
N MET A 129 5.23 1.85 5.12
CA MET A 129 6.08 2.83 4.46
C MET A 129 6.10 4.12 5.27
N TYR A 130 7.23 4.39 5.91
CA TYR A 130 7.41 5.62 6.66
C TYR A 130 7.53 6.83 5.71
N THR A 131 7.19 8.02 6.19
CA THR A 131 7.19 9.26 5.39
C THR A 131 8.52 9.51 4.68
N ASN A 132 9.66 9.25 5.34
CA ASN A 132 11.00 9.39 4.75
C ASN A 132 11.34 8.31 3.71
N GLN A 133 10.55 7.24 3.62
CA GLN A 133 10.63 6.21 2.58
C GLN A 133 9.67 6.47 1.42
N LEU A 134 8.75 7.41 1.61
CA LEU A 134 7.77 7.81 0.62
C LEU A 134 8.33 8.90 -0.32
N THR A 135 8.96 9.91 0.25
CA THR A 135 9.53 11.07 -0.46
C THR A 135 10.69 11.68 0.32
N SER A 136 11.61 12.38 -0.37
CA SER A 136 12.63 13.23 0.25
C SER A 136 12.10 14.61 0.61
N SER A 137 10.93 14.99 0.10
CA SER A 137 10.31 16.29 0.41
C SER A 137 9.69 16.30 1.80
N LYS A 138 9.48 17.50 2.35
CA LYS A 138 8.75 17.67 3.60
C LYS A 138 7.25 17.49 3.37
N VAL A 139 6.63 16.65 4.20
CA VAL A 139 5.21 16.34 4.19
C VAL A 139 4.66 16.45 5.60
N LYS A 140 3.45 16.96 5.77
CA LYS A 140 2.79 17.03 7.09
C LYS A 140 2.22 15.66 7.48
N LYS A 141 1.49 15.04 6.55
CA LYS A 141 0.90 13.70 6.71
C LYS A 141 1.06 12.91 5.40
N PRO A 142 1.28 11.60 5.43
CA PRO A 142 1.34 10.79 4.22
C PRO A 142 0.08 10.89 3.34
N LEU A 143 -1.10 11.00 3.94
CA LEU A 143 -2.39 11.18 3.23
C LEU A 143 -2.54 12.56 2.55
N ASP A 144 -1.61 13.49 2.73
CA ASP A 144 -1.58 14.70 1.93
C ASP A 144 -1.10 14.40 0.48
N LEU A 145 -0.41 13.27 0.27
CA LEU A 145 0.13 12.86 -1.02
C LEU A 145 -0.60 11.68 -1.66
N TYR A 146 -1.21 10.82 -0.86
CA TYR A 146 -1.86 9.57 -1.30
C TYR A 146 -3.19 9.39 -0.57
N GLU A 147 -4.14 8.79 -1.28
CA GLU A 147 -5.45 8.42 -0.75
C GLU A 147 -5.51 6.92 -0.42
N ILE A 148 -6.47 6.54 0.42
CA ILE A 148 -6.77 5.13 0.66
C ILE A 148 -7.27 4.52 -0.66
N GLY A 149 -6.69 3.38 -1.06
CA GLY A 149 -6.95 2.74 -2.33
C GLY A 149 -5.89 3.02 -3.40
N ASP A 150 -5.02 4.02 -3.23
CA ASP A 150 -3.94 4.29 -4.16
C ASP A 150 -2.93 3.14 -4.20
N LYS A 151 -2.42 2.87 -5.41
CA LYS A 151 -1.37 1.89 -5.64
C LYS A 151 0.00 2.55 -5.73
N ILE A 152 0.95 2.03 -4.98
CA ILE A 152 2.31 2.54 -4.91
C ILE A 152 3.30 1.44 -5.27
N LYS A 153 4.08 1.66 -6.33
CA LYS A 153 5.22 0.79 -6.65
C LYS A 153 6.36 1.10 -5.68
N CYS A 154 6.90 0.07 -5.04
CA CYS A 154 7.91 0.22 -3.99
C CYS A 154 8.84 -0.98 -3.90
N VAL A 155 9.91 -0.83 -3.13
CA VAL A 155 10.90 -1.89 -2.87
C VAL A 155 10.73 -2.37 -1.44
N ILE A 156 10.83 -3.67 -1.23
CA ILE A 156 10.95 -4.28 0.10
C ILE A 156 12.34 -3.96 0.65
N THR A 157 12.41 -3.17 1.71
CA THR A 157 13.68 -2.81 2.36
C THR A 157 14.02 -3.72 3.52
N LYS A 158 12.99 -4.29 4.17
CA LYS A 158 13.15 -5.22 5.27
C LYS A 158 11.95 -6.15 5.39
N LYS A 159 12.21 -7.39 5.74
CA LYS A 159 11.21 -8.40 6.08
C LYS A 159 11.23 -8.58 7.59
N LYS A 160 10.11 -8.34 8.24
CA LYS A 160 9.91 -8.49 9.69
C LYS A 160 9.13 -9.79 9.93
N GLU A 161 9.82 -10.91 9.85
CA GLU A 161 9.21 -12.25 9.93
C GLU A 161 8.44 -12.46 11.23
N ASP A 162 9.05 -12.10 12.36
CA ASP A 162 8.44 -12.25 13.69
C ASP A 162 7.19 -11.38 13.89
N GLU A 163 7.13 -10.24 13.21
CA GLU A 163 6.03 -9.28 13.29
C GLU A 163 5.05 -9.43 12.12
N GLY A 164 5.42 -10.21 11.11
CA GLY A 164 4.59 -10.57 9.96
C GLY A 164 4.40 -9.45 8.92
N TYR A 165 5.18 -8.36 8.93
CA TYR A 165 5.05 -7.28 7.98
C TYR A 165 6.36 -6.95 7.26
N PHE A 166 6.26 -6.15 6.18
CA PHE A 166 7.38 -5.68 5.40
C PHE A 166 7.57 -4.17 5.55
N GLU A 167 8.82 -3.71 5.65
CA GLU A 167 9.13 -2.29 5.47
C GLU A 167 9.32 -2.02 3.98
N LEU A 168 8.58 -1.05 3.47
CA LEU A 168 8.53 -0.69 2.06
C LEU A 168 9.12 0.70 1.82
N SER A 169 9.67 0.93 0.63
CA SER A 169 10.25 2.21 0.25
C SER A 169 9.97 2.55 -1.21
N ARG A 170 9.30 3.67 -1.45
CA ARG A 170 9.14 4.24 -2.79
C ARG A 170 10.46 4.88 -3.25
N VAL A 171 11.14 5.62 -2.37
CA VAL A 171 12.40 6.30 -2.73
C VAL A 171 13.52 5.35 -3.10
N ALA A 172 13.49 4.09 -2.58
CA ALA A 172 14.50 3.09 -2.91
C ALA A 172 14.48 2.68 -4.39
N LEU A 173 13.34 2.77 -5.08
CA LEU A 173 13.23 2.53 -6.53
C LEU A 173 14.14 3.45 -7.36
N TYR A 174 14.43 4.65 -6.83
CA TYR A 174 15.08 5.72 -7.56
C TYR A 174 16.54 5.95 -7.13
N LYS A 175 17.08 5.14 -6.21
CA LYS A 175 18.45 5.33 -5.69
C LYS A 175 19.51 5.28 -6.77
N THR A 176 19.32 4.47 -7.80
CA THR A 176 20.23 4.32 -8.94
C THR A 176 19.92 5.26 -10.10
N VAL A 177 18.79 5.99 -10.02
CA VAL A 177 18.35 6.91 -11.07
C VAL A 177 18.79 8.32 -10.73
N THR A 178 19.76 8.84 -11.49
CA THR A 178 20.17 10.24 -11.36
C THR A 178 19.52 11.07 -12.46
N LEU A 179 18.79 12.12 -12.07
CA LEU A 179 18.31 13.13 -13.01
C LEU A 179 19.40 14.16 -13.24
N LYS A 180 19.68 14.45 -14.50
CA LYS A 180 20.50 15.63 -14.86
C LYS A 180 19.59 16.86 -14.81
N VAL A 181 19.61 17.56 -13.69
CA VAL A 181 18.82 18.76 -13.47
C VAL A 181 19.74 19.97 -13.50
N GLU A 182 19.43 20.94 -14.36
CA GLU A 182 20.18 22.18 -14.54
C GLU A 182 19.27 23.38 -14.42
N ARG A 183 19.86 24.53 -14.12
CA ARG A 183 19.16 25.81 -14.12
C ARG A 183 18.47 26.05 -15.47
N GLY A 184 17.21 26.42 -15.42
CA GLY A 184 16.39 26.66 -16.62
C GLY A 184 15.53 25.49 -17.06
N HIS A 185 15.83 24.27 -16.60
CA HIS A 185 14.96 23.12 -16.88
C HIS A 185 13.56 23.31 -16.29
N THR A 186 12.57 22.75 -16.96
CA THR A 186 11.19 22.69 -16.46
C THR A 186 10.90 21.27 -15.98
N LEU A 187 10.39 21.14 -14.77
CA LEU A 187 10.08 19.87 -14.14
C LEU A 187 8.61 19.82 -13.72
N LEU A 188 8.01 18.66 -13.85
CA LEU A 188 6.70 18.38 -13.30
C LEU A 188 6.85 18.03 -11.82
N CYS A 189 6.26 18.84 -10.96
CA CYS A 189 6.41 18.76 -9.51
C CYS A 189 5.06 18.66 -8.83
N LYS A 190 4.98 17.92 -7.72
CA LYS A 190 3.81 17.82 -6.85
C LYS A 190 4.06 18.62 -5.56
N ILE A 191 3.11 19.46 -5.18
CA ILE A 191 3.15 20.20 -3.92
C ILE A 191 2.97 19.22 -2.77
N THR A 192 3.87 19.26 -1.79
CA THR A 192 3.89 18.32 -0.65
C THR A 192 3.54 18.96 0.68
N LYS A 193 3.88 20.25 0.86
CA LYS A 193 3.55 21.02 2.06
C LYS A 193 3.64 22.52 1.76
N LYS A 194 2.78 23.34 2.38
CA LYS A 194 2.94 24.80 2.41
C LYS A 194 4.03 25.17 3.42
N LEU A 195 4.86 26.19 3.11
CA LEU A 195 5.80 26.75 4.07
C LEU A 195 5.03 27.45 5.21
N ASP A 196 5.59 27.38 6.42
CA ASP A 196 4.91 27.90 7.61
C ASP A 196 4.77 29.45 7.60
N ASP A 197 5.68 30.13 6.94
CA ASP A 197 5.67 31.61 6.69
C ASP A 197 4.79 32.01 5.49
N SER A 198 4.16 31.02 4.83
CA SER A 198 3.32 31.24 3.64
C SER A 198 4.02 31.83 2.42
N THR A 199 5.35 31.86 2.40
CA THR A 199 6.16 32.44 1.29
C THR A 199 6.32 31.47 0.12
N GLY A 200 5.92 30.20 0.28
CA GLY A 200 6.07 29.19 -0.76
C GLY A 200 5.57 27.80 -0.34
N TYR A 201 6.04 26.82 -1.08
CA TYR A 201 5.64 25.42 -0.92
C TYR A 201 6.82 24.48 -1.06
N PHE A 202 6.83 23.41 -0.30
CA PHE A 202 7.67 22.24 -0.58
C PHE A 202 7.07 21.44 -1.72
N VAL A 203 7.94 20.94 -2.59
CA VAL A 203 7.54 20.12 -3.75
C VAL A 203 8.45 18.91 -3.92
N GLU A 204 7.93 17.84 -4.53
CA GLU A 204 8.72 16.73 -5.04
C GLU A 204 8.68 16.70 -6.56
N VAL A 205 9.75 16.24 -7.19
CA VAL A 205 9.79 16.00 -8.64
C VAL A 205 9.10 14.67 -8.92
N LEU A 206 8.05 14.68 -9.75
CA LEU A 206 7.23 13.48 -10.01
C LEU A 206 8.01 12.31 -10.60
N SER A 207 8.96 12.61 -11.48
CA SER A 207 9.79 11.58 -12.16
C SER A 207 10.79 10.91 -11.22
N ASN A 208 11.13 11.57 -10.08
CA ASN A 208 12.04 10.99 -9.09
C ASN A 208 11.84 11.66 -7.70
N PRO A 209 11.22 10.99 -6.73
CA PRO A 209 10.89 11.55 -5.41
C PRO A 209 12.12 11.78 -4.51
N LEU A 210 13.32 11.43 -4.96
CA LEU A 210 14.57 11.82 -4.32
C LEU A 210 14.97 13.27 -4.60
N TYR A 211 14.36 13.88 -5.63
CA TYR A 211 14.54 15.29 -5.94
C TYR A 211 13.35 16.06 -5.37
N SER A 212 13.66 17.02 -4.53
CA SER A 212 12.69 17.88 -3.88
C SER A 212 13.16 19.32 -3.87
N GLY A 213 12.29 20.25 -3.56
CA GLY A 213 12.69 21.64 -3.53
C GLY A 213 11.66 22.55 -2.89
N ILE A 214 11.96 23.84 -2.99
CA ILE A 214 11.08 24.91 -2.59
C ILE A 214 10.63 25.67 -3.83
N PHE A 215 9.33 25.84 -3.93
CA PHE A 215 8.67 26.70 -4.89
C PHE A 215 8.29 27.99 -4.19
N ASP A 216 9.02 29.06 -4.48
CA ASP A 216 8.80 30.40 -3.87
C ASP A 216 7.65 31.10 -4.57
N LEU A 217 6.74 31.73 -3.78
CA LEU A 217 5.75 32.66 -4.29
C LEU A 217 6.42 33.99 -4.65
N ASN A 218 5.95 34.62 -5.72
CA ASN A 218 6.45 35.89 -6.19
C ASN A 218 5.29 36.86 -6.50
N GLN A 219 5.61 38.08 -6.93
CA GLN A 219 4.63 39.13 -7.21
C GLN A 219 3.52 38.74 -8.23
N TYR A 220 3.75 37.71 -9.04
CA TYR A 220 2.79 37.26 -10.06
C TYR A 220 1.84 36.15 -9.57
N ASN A 221 2.27 35.41 -8.56
CA ASN A 221 1.52 34.24 -8.08
C ASN A 221 1.21 34.24 -6.58
N TYR A 222 1.60 35.30 -5.83
CA TYR A 222 1.37 35.37 -4.38
C TYR A 222 -0.12 35.34 -3.97
N LYS A 223 -1.03 35.70 -4.88
CA LYS A 223 -2.49 35.61 -4.67
C LYS A 223 -3.06 34.24 -4.97
N HIS A 224 -2.30 33.39 -5.64
CA HIS A 224 -2.77 32.06 -5.98
C HIS A 224 -2.60 31.11 -4.79
N ASN A 225 -3.70 30.48 -4.37
CA ASN A 225 -3.66 29.54 -3.26
C ASN A 225 -3.55 28.10 -3.82
N TYR A 226 -2.33 27.64 -3.98
CA TYR A 226 -2.05 26.29 -4.42
C TYR A 226 -2.40 25.28 -3.32
N ARG A 227 -2.81 24.06 -3.74
CA ARG A 227 -3.21 22.98 -2.83
C ARG A 227 -2.12 21.92 -2.72
N VAL A 228 -1.98 21.32 -1.55
CA VAL A 228 -1.15 20.13 -1.38
C VAL A 228 -1.72 19.02 -2.28
N GLY A 229 -0.82 18.28 -2.96
CA GLY A 229 -1.20 17.32 -3.99
C GLY A 229 -1.28 17.88 -5.41
N GLU A 230 -1.39 19.22 -5.58
CA GLU A 230 -1.44 19.85 -6.91
C GLU A 230 -0.13 19.66 -7.68
N ILE A 231 -0.27 19.43 -8.98
CA ILE A 231 0.85 19.16 -9.89
C ILE A 231 1.08 20.37 -10.77
N LEU A 232 2.31 20.86 -10.78
CA LEU A 232 2.71 22.08 -11.49
C LEU A 232 3.95 21.85 -12.34
N ASN A 233 4.01 22.55 -13.48
CA ASN A 233 5.24 22.72 -14.24
C ASN A 233 6.04 23.87 -13.62
N LEU A 234 7.20 23.56 -13.05
CA LEU A 234 8.05 24.54 -12.37
C LEU A 234 9.41 24.61 -13.06
N LYS A 235 9.93 25.84 -13.19
CA LYS A 235 11.25 26.11 -13.76
C LYS A 235 12.30 26.07 -12.64
N VAL A 236 13.39 25.36 -12.86
CA VAL A 236 14.55 25.32 -11.97
C VAL A 236 15.28 26.65 -12.02
N VAL A 237 15.36 27.31 -10.89
CA VAL A 237 16.11 28.56 -10.69
C VAL A 237 17.53 28.28 -10.25
N ASP A 238 17.65 27.30 -9.34
CA ASP A 238 18.95 26.90 -8.78
C ASP A 238 18.90 25.46 -8.32
N VAL A 239 20.06 24.82 -8.28
CA VAL A 239 20.28 23.47 -7.77
C VAL A 239 21.22 23.59 -6.58
N THR A 240 20.67 23.55 -5.38
CA THR A 240 21.43 23.46 -4.14
C THR A 240 21.65 21.99 -3.83
N ASP A 241 22.80 21.54 -3.38
CA ASP A 241 23.06 20.13 -3.03
C ASP A 241 22.39 19.09 -3.96
N ASN A 242 23.01 18.67 -4.95
CA ASN A 242 22.69 17.56 -5.90
C ASN A 242 21.23 17.11 -6.11
N LYS A 243 20.31 17.35 -5.15
CA LYS A 243 18.90 16.89 -5.18
C LYS A 243 17.89 17.89 -4.60
N HIS A 244 18.34 19.02 -4.03
CA HIS A 244 17.47 20.07 -3.57
C HIS A 244 17.42 21.23 -4.57
N LEU A 245 16.20 21.64 -4.93
CA LEU A 245 15.95 22.60 -6.01
C LEU A 245 15.26 23.85 -5.49
N ARG A 246 15.65 25.01 -6.04
CA ARG A 246 14.81 26.20 -6.01
C ARG A 246 14.04 26.31 -7.31
N LEU A 247 12.75 26.53 -7.20
CA LEU A 247 11.81 26.45 -8.31
C LEU A 247 10.92 27.68 -8.37
N ARG A 248 10.42 28.00 -9.56
CA ARG A 248 9.42 29.08 -9.77
C ARG A 248 8.40 28.65 -10.81
N THR A 249 7.25 29.30 -10.84
CA THR A 249 6.28 29.14 -11.94
C THR A 249 6.89 29.56 -13.28
N LEU A 250 6.44 28.90 -14.32
CA LEU A 250 6.61 29.44 -15.67
C LEU A 250 5.77 30.71 -15.78
N HIS A 251 6.41 31.84 -16.10
CA HIS A 251 5.63 32.98 -16.54
C HIS A 251 4.98 32.64 -17.88
N THR A 252 3.73 32.28 -17.89
CA THR A 252 2.92 32.51 -19.05
C THR A 252 2.64 34.01 -19.08
N ASN A 253 3.33 34.75 -19.94
CA ASN A 253 2.81 36.00 -20.44
C ASN A 253 1.49 35.67 -21.15
N LYS A 254 0.41 35.57 -20.40
CA LYS A 254 -0.88 35.89 -20.95
C LYS A 254 -0.88 37.39 -20.95
N GLU A 255 -0.36 37.95 -22.01
CA GLU A 255 -0.74 39.29 -22.45
C GLU A 255 -2.28 39.31 -22.44
N VAL A 256 -2.76 40.22 -21.64
CA VAL A 256 -4.14 40.67 -21.66
C VAL A 256 -4.38 41.23 -23.04
N LEU A 257 -5.15 40.54 -23.88
CA LEU A 257 -5.87 41.14 -24.98
C LEU A 257 -7.25 41.56 -24.49
#